data_73a0e804036ba27e6626470d5b6c373a
#
_entry.id   73a0e804036ba27e6626470d5b6c373a
#
_cell.length_a   1.000
_cell.length_b   1.000
_cell.length_c   1.000
_cell.angle_alpha   90.00
_cell.angle_beta   90.00
_cell.angle_gamma   90.00
#
_symmetry.space_group_name_H-M   'P 1'
#
loop_
_entity.id
_entity.type
_entity.pdbx_description
1 polymer ?
#
loop_
_entity_poly.entity_id
_entity_poly.type
_entity_poly.pdbx_seq_one_letter_code
_entity_poly.pdbx_strand_id
1 'polypeptide(L)'
;YGASFIDKNSKKMDVDLRRIVSDDFGFGDFIFRNPATGEEIARVRNLKELQNILFAVPAESFLYHISRNHVSRWFYSRAMFPVAEFLKPITWNSLQDVDAHRKIIFEAIVKYRKMKNQGVVAVFKRDRFDRYSNFARIGDGSLGGKGRGLAFIDNMVKRHPEFDEFENARIAIPKTVVLCTDVFDEFMDTNNLYQIALSDADDATILKYFLKAKLPDR
;
A
#
# COMPACT_ATOMS: atom_id res chain seq x y z
N TYR A 1 12.24 16.86 30.02
CA TYR A 1 12.37 15.44 29.68
C TYR A 1 10.97 14.89 29.51
N GLY A 2 10.56 14.50 28.30
CA GLY A 2 9.21 14.00 28.00
C GLY A 2 8.97 12.55 28.46
N ALA A 3 9.27 12.23 29.69
CA ALA A 3 9.04 10.91 30.27
C ALA A 3 7.62 10.78 30.78
N SER A 4 6.95 9.68 30.44
CA SER A 4 5.64 9.34 30.98
C SER A 4 5.78 8.64 32.33
N PHE A 5 4.93 9.01 33.28
CA PHE A 5 4.91 8.44 34.61
C PHE A 5 3.71 7.53 34.81
N ILE A 6 3.90 6.38 35.46
CA ILE A 6 2.84 5.45 35.83
C ILE A 6 2.89 5.24 37.34
N ASP A 7 1.78 5.52 38.02
CA ASP A 7 1.63 5.13 39.41
C ASP A 7 1.32 3.63 39.50
N LYS A 8 2.26 2.85 40.04
CA LYS A 8 2.13 1.40 40.19
C LYS A 8 0.97 0.96 41.09
N ASN A 9 0.46 1.87 41.94
CA ASN A 9 -0.66 1.59 42.85
C ASN A 9 -2.00 2.06 42.29
N SER A 10 -2.01 2.67 41.10
CA SER A 10 -3.26 3.12 40.46
C SER A 10 -4.10 1.94 40.01
N LYS A 11 -5.41 2.00 40.30
CA LYS A 11 -6.38 1.04 39.77
C LYS A 11 -6.49 1.06 38.24
N LYS A 12 -5.92 2.09 37.59
CA LYS A 12 -5.92 2.28 36.14
C LYS A 12 -4.55 1.98 35.51
N MET A 13 -3.62 1.37 36.27
CA MET A 13 -2.26 1.11 35.80
C MET A 13 -2.21 0.41 34.44
N ASP A 14 -3.03 -0.62 34.23
CA ASP A 14 -3.07 -1.35 32.95
C ASP A 14 -3.52 -0.48 31.78
N VAL A 15 -4.48 0.42 32.02
CA VAL A 15 -5.00 1.33 31.02
C VAL A 15 -3.93 2.39 30.67
N ASP A 16 -3.28 2.95 31.69
CA ASP A 16 -2.24 3.93 31.51
C ASP A 16 -1.00 3.32 30.84
N LEU A 17 -0.63 2.09 31.20
CA LEU A 17 0.45 1.35 30.57
C LEU A 17 0.16 1.11 29.09
N ARG A 18 -1.02 0.62 28.75
CA ARG A 18 -1.42 0.40 27.33
C ARG A 18 -1.39 1.70 26.53
N ARG A 19 -1.86 2.80 27.12
CA ARG A 19 -1.84 4.12 26.48
C ARG A 19 -0.41 4.57 26.22
N ILE A 20 0.49 4.47 27.20
CA ILE A 20 1.90 4.83 27.06
C ILE A 20 2.60 3.97 26.01
N VAL A 21 2.35 2.64 26.03
CA VAL A 21 2.91 1.73 25.02
C VAL A 21 2.42 2.07 23.61
N SER A 22 1.17 2.48 23.46
CA SER A 22 0.64 2.92 22.17
C SER A 22 1.21 4.27 21.74
N ASP A 23 1.14 5.27 22.62
CA ASP A 23 1.41 6.67 22.25
C ASP A 23 2.93 6.99 22.25
N ASP A 24 3.68 6.51 23.26
CA ASP A 24 5.10 6.81 23.40
C ASP A 24 6.00 5.87 22.60
N PHE A 25 5.61 4.59 22.45
CA PHE A 25 6.37 3.59 21.69
C PHE A 25 5.77 3.28 20.31
N GLY A 26 4.55 3.74 20.04
CA GLY A 26 3.88 3.55 18.76
C GLY A 26 3.42 2.11 18.45
N PHE A 27 3.32 1.25 19.47
CA PHE A 27 2.84 -0.12 19.29
C PHE A 27 1.31 -0.16 19.13
N GLY A 28 0.82 -1.15 18.40
CA GLY A 28 -0.61 -1.30 18.13
C GLY A 28 -1.12 -0.38 17.01
N ASP A 29 -2.44 -0.21 16.91
CA ASP A 29 -3.06 0.68 15.94
C ASP A 29 -2.71 2.14 16.24
N PHE A 30 -2.55 2.96 15.19
CA PHE A 30 -2.42 4.40 15.39
C PHE A 30 -3.79 5.01 15.59
N ILE A 31 -3.97 5.75 16.69
CA ILE A 31 -5.23 6.35 17.07
C ILE A 31 -5.11 7.86 17.05
N PHE A 32 -5.83 8.49 16.13
CA PHE A 32 -6.02 9.93 16.17
C PHE A 32 -7.00 10.29 17.28
N ARG A 33 -6.61 11.20 18.18
CA ARG A 33 -7.38 11.61 19.33
C ARG A 33 -7.71 13.11 19.29
N ASN A 34 -8.83 13.46 19.88
CA ASN A 34 -9.11 14.85 20.18
C ASN A 34 -8.13 15.34 21.26
N PRO A 35 -7.34 16.40 21.03
CA PRO A 35 -6.34 16.84 21.99
C PRO A 35 -6.93 17.41 23.29
N ALA A 36 -8.18 17.88 23.28
CA ALA A 36 -8.86 18.45 24.44
C ALA A 36 -9.57 17.36 25.30
N THR A 37 -10.23 16.38 24.66
CA THR A 37 -11.05 15.37 25.36
C THR A 37 -10.35 14.04 25.49
N GLY A 38 -9.33 13.74 24.67
CA GLY A 38 -8.65 12.45 24.57
C GLY A 38 -9.48 11.38 23.84
N GLU A 39 -10.68 11.72 23.34
CA GLU A 39 -11.54 10.80 22.62
C GLU A 39 -10.94 10.35 21.28
N GLU A 40 -11.21 9.11 20.91
CA GLU A 40 -10.79 8.57 19.63
C GLU A 40 -11.58 9.20 18.49
N ILE A 41 -10.87 9.78 17.50
CA ILE A 41 -11.45 10.35 16.29
C ILE A 41 -11.37 9.34 15.16
N ALA A 42 -10.23 8.67 15.04
CA ALA A 42 -9.98 7.71 13.98
C ALA A 42 -8.89 6.72 14.38
N ARG A 43 -8.96 5.52 13.81
CA ARG A 43 -8.01 4.44 14.05
C ARG A 43 -7.48 3.91 12.73
N VAL A 44 -6.17 3.69 12.65
CA VAL A 44 -5.51 3.13 11.48
C VAL A 44 -4.57 1.99 11.87
N ARG A 45 -4.58 0.93 11.06
CA ARG A 45 -3.84 -0.31 11.31
C ARG A 45 -2.63 -0.46 10.39
N ASN A 46 -2.65 0.23 9.26
CA ASN A 46 -1.66 0.08 8.21
C ASN A 46 -1.47 1.39 7.42
N LEU A 47 -0.42 1.43 6.58
CA LEU A 47 -0.08 2.59 5.77
C LEU A 47 -1.18 3.03 4.80
N LYS A 48 -1.94 2.08 4.25
CA LYS A 48 -3.03 2.39 3.30
C LYS A 48 -4.15 3.13 4.01
N GLU A 49 -4.53 2.66 5.20
CA GLU A 49 -5.54 3.32 6.03
C GLU A 49 -5.08 4.71 6.47
N LEU A 50 -3.82 4.85 6.95
CA LEU A 50 -3.27 6.15 7.31
C LEU A 50 -3.30 7.11 6.12
N GLN A 51 -2.85 6.68 4.96
CA GLN A 51 -2.86 7.48 3.73
C GLN A 51 -4.25 7.96 3.34
N ASN A 52 -5.27 7.11 3.49
CA ASN A 52 -6.64 7.44 3.13
C ASN A 52 -7.28 8.47 4.07
N ILE A 53 -6.90 8.46 5.36
CA ILE A 53 -7.54 9.31 6.37
C ILE A 53 -6.80 10.63 6.62
N LEU A 54 -5.55 10.76 6.17
CA LEU A 54 -4.69 11.91 6.46
C LEU A 54 -5.38 13.27 6.22
N PHE A 55 -6.15 13.39 5.14
CA PHE A 55 -6.84 14.64 4.78
C PHE A 55 -8.22 14.78 5.43
N ALA A 56 -8.76 13.72 6.02
CA ALA A 56 -10.07 13.72 6.69
C ALA A 56 -10.00 13.99 8.19
N VAL A 57 -8.84 13.72 8.82
CA VAL A 57 -8.64 13.96 10.26
C VAL A 57 -8.69 15.46 10.56
N PRO A 58 -9.37 15.92 11.64
CA PRO A 58 -9.34 17.31 12.06
C PRO A 58 -7.92 17.86 12.24
N ALA A 59 -7.70 19.11 11.83
CA ALA A 59 -6.38 19.75 11.86
C ALA A 59 -5.71 19.73 13.23
N GLU A 60 -6.47 19.99 14.29
CA GLU A 60 -5.98 20.01 15.67
C GLU A 60 -5.46 18.63 16.11
N SER A 61 -6.21 17.57 15.81
CA SER A 61 -5.79 16.19 16.09
C SER A 61 -4.55 15.82 15.29
N PHE A 62 -4.52 16.13 14.01
CA PHE A 62 -3.38 15.87 13.16
C PHE A 62 -2.12 16.55 13.71
N LEU A 63 -2.16 17.86 13.98
CA LEU A 63 -1.04 18.63 14.54
C LEU A 63 -0.60 18.12 15.91
N TYR A 64 -1.57 17.77 16.78
CA TYR A 64 -1.27 17.18 18.08
C TYR A 64 -0.37 15.95 17.96
N HIS A 65 -0.66 15.06 17.02
CA HIS A 65 0.10 13.83 16.86
C HIS A 65 1.43 14.03 16.14
N ILE A 66 1.50 14.87 15.10
CA ILE A 66 2.76 15.07 14.39
C ILE A 66 3.77 15.89 15.20
N SER A 67 3.34 16.94 15.91
CA SER A 67 4.22 17.76 16.73
C SER A 67 4.89 16.99 17.89
N ARG A 68 4.28 15.89 18.32
CA ARG A 68 4.79 14.97 19.35
C ARG A 68 5.52 13.76 18.79
N ASN A 69 5.74 13.72 17.48
CA ASN A 69 6.38 12.59 16.78
C ASN A 69 5.66 11.24 16.94
N HIS A 70 4.36 11.23 17.25
CA HIS A 70 3.60 9.97 17.38
C HIS A 70 3.59 9.18 16.08
N VAL A 71 3.45 9.85 14.94
CA VAL A 71 3.44 9.22 13.60
C VAL A 71 4.79 8.59 13.29
N SER A 72 5.92 9.31 13.53
CA SER A 72 7.25 8.75 13.29
C SER A 72 7.56 7.58 14.22
N ARG A 73 7.17 7.64 15.50
CA ARG A 73 7.30 6.51 16.44
C ARG A 73 6.50 5.30 15.98
N TRP A 74 5.28 5.50 15.49
CA TRP A 74 4.46 4.43 14.94
C TRP A 74 5.08 3.76 13.71
N PHE A 75 5.78 4.52 12.88
CA PHE A 75 6.58 3.96 11.79
C PHE A 75 7.81 3.19 12.31
N TYR A 76 8.50 3.71 13.32
CA TYR A 76 9.62 3.00 13.93
C TYR A 76 9.22 1.64 14.51
N SER A 77 8.10 1.56 15.23
CA SER A 77 7.60 0.32 15.82
C SER A 77 7.27 -0.78 14.79
N ARG A 78 7.16 -0.39 13.51
CA ARG A 78 6.89 -1.27 12.37
C ARG A 78 8.10 -1.47 11.46
N ALA A 79 9.30 -1.14 11.94
CA ALA A 79 10.54 -1.20 11.16
C ALA A 79 10.49 -0.42 9.84
N MET A 80 9.67 0.63 9.75
CA MET A 80 9.59 1.52 8.60
C MET A 80 10.58 2.68 8.75
N PHE A 81 11.85 2.35 9.04
CA PHE A 81 12.90 3.30 9.42
C PHE A 81 13.07 4.45 8.41
N PRO A 82 13.12 4.23 7.08
CA PRO A 82 13.38 5.32 6.15
C PRO A 82 12.33 6.44 6.21
N VAL A 83 11.06 6.10 6.38
CA VAL A 83 9.99 7.11 6.50
C VAL A 83 9.95 7.72 7.90
N ALA A 84 10.21 6.93 8.92
CA ALA A 84 10.25 7.41 10.29
C ALA A 84 11.39 8.45 10.51
N GLU A 85 12.58 8.15 10.00
CA GLU A 85 13.74 9.04 10.07
C GLU A 85 13.58 10.30 9.24
N PHE A 86 12.94 10.20 8.07
CA PHE A 86 12.61 11.36 7.26
C PHE A 86 11.66 12.33 7.98
N LEU A 87 10.64 11.82 8.69
CA LEU A 87 9.63 12.65 9.34
C LEU A 87 10.07 13.20 10.71
N LYS A 88 10.93 12.48 11.44
CA LYS A 88 11.34 12.80 12.81
C LYS A 88 11.94 14.20 12.98
N PRO A 89 12.86 14.69 12.12
CA PRO A 89 13.48 15.99 12.28
C PRO A 89 12.60 17.16 11.85
N ILE A 90 11.44 16.91 11.22
CA ILE A 90 10.60 17.97 10.71
C ILE A 90 9.91 18.71 11.86
N THR A 91 10.04 20.03 11.88
CA THR A 91 9.37 20.88 12.85
C THR A 91 7.97 21.24 12.34
N TRP A 92 6.96 20.84 13.09
CA TRP A 92 5.54 20.99 12.71
C TRP A 92 4.91 22.14 13.52
N ASN A 93 5.06 23.39 13.08
CA ASN A 93 4.81 24.54 13.95
C ASN A 93 3.56 25.36 13.65
N SER A 94 2.81 25.10 12.59
CA SER A 94 1.76 26.03 12.16
C SER A 94 0.48 25.33 11.73
N LEU A 95 -0.66 25.80 12.28
CA LEU A 95 -2.00 25.48 11.80
C LEU A 95 -2.24 25.97 10.36
N GLN A 96 -1.52 27.02 9.94
CA GLN A 96 -1.66 27.59 8.59
C GLN A 96 -1.15 26.66 7.48
N ASP A 97 -0.24 25.73 7.82
CA ASP A 97 0.41 24.82 6.86
C ASP A 97 -0.04 23.36 7.00
N VAL A 98 -1.18 23.09 7.63
CA VAL A 98 -1.64 21.72 7.92
C VAL A 98 -1.70 20.85 6.66
N ASP A 99 -2.22 21.40 5.57
CA ASP A 99 -2.35 20.62 4.33
C ASP A 99 -1.00 20.40 3.65
N ALA A 100 -0.06 21.33 3.78
CA ALA A 100 1.33 21.11 3.35
C ALA A 100 1.98 19.99 4.18
N HIS A 101 1.79 19.99 5.50
CA HIS A 101 2.27 18.92 6.38
C HIS A 101 1.65 17.55 6.04
N ARG A 102 0.34 17.49 5.77
CA ARG A 102 -0.34 16.28 5.31
C ARG A 102 0.25 15.76 4.01
N LYS A 103 0.53 16.67 3.07
CA LYS A 103 1.13 16.33 1.79
C LYS A 103 2.52 15.74 1.95
N ILE A 104 3.36 16.31 2.82
CA ILE A 104 4.70 15.77 3.12
C ILE A 104 4.61 14.32 3.62
N ILE A 105 3.74 14.05 4.60
CA ILE A 105 3.55 12.70 5.14
C ILE A 105 2.99 11.76 4.07
N PHE A 106 2.00 12.23 3.31
CA PHE A 106 1.40 11.45 2.23
C PHE A 106 2.45 11.05 1.18
N GLU A 107 3.26 11.98 0.72
CA GLU A 107 4.31 11.73 -0.28
C GLU A 107 5.40 10.79 0.26
N ALA A 108 5.79 10.95 1.53
CA ALA A 108 6.74 10.04 2.18
C ALA A 108 6.19 8.60 2.24
N ILE A 109 4.92 8.43 2.60
CA ILE A 109 4.25 7.12 2.59
C ILE A 109 4.20 6.55 1.16
N VAL A 110 3.82 7.35 0.16
CA VAL A 110 3.77 6.91 -1.25
C VAL A 110 5.15 6.46 -1.72
N LYS A 111 6.19 7.26 -1.44
CA LYS A 111 7.58 6.92 -1.80
C LYS A 111 8.02 5.61 -1.15
N TYR A 112 7.76 5.44 0.14
CA TYR A 112 8.09 4.22 0.87
C TYR A 112 7.35 2.99 0.32
N ARG A 113 6.05 3.12 0.04
CA ARG A 113 5.25 2.03 -0.54
C ARG A 113 5.73 1.64 -1.94
N LYS A 114 6.07 2.63 -2.78
CA LYS A 114 6.67 2.38 -4.10
C LYS A 114 8.00 1.64 -3.97
N MET A 115 8.86 2.06 -3.03
CA MET A 115 10.15 1.41 -2.77
C MET A 115 9.96 -0.05 -2.30
N LYS A 116 9.03 -0.31 -1.39
CA LYS A 116 8.75 -1.66 -0.89
C LYS A 116 8.14 -2.58 -1.94
N ASN A 117 7.38 -2.02 -2.89
CA ASN A 117 6.78 -2.77 -3.99
C ASN A 117 7.73 -2.96 -5.20
N GLN A 118 8.99 -2.53 -5.09
CA GLN A 118 9.97 -2.75 -6.14
C GLN A 118 10.26 -4.24 -6.31
N GLY A 119 10.07 -4.74 -7.53
CA GLY A 119 10.34 -6.13 -7.88
C GLY A 119 9.34 -7.15 -7.34
N VAL A 120 8.27 -6.73 -6.69
CA VAL A 120 7.22 -7.61 -6.18
C VAL A 120 6.08 -7.68 -7.19
N VAL A 121 5.82 -8.88 -7.70
CA VAL A 121 4.59 -9.19 -8.44
C VAL A 121 3.49 -9.50 -7.43
N ALA A 122 2.69 -8.50 -7.10
CA ALA A 122 1.62 -8.65 -6.12
C ALA A 122 0.50 -9.54 -6.66
N VAL A 123 -0.12 -10.36 -5.80
CA VAL A 123 -1.37 -11.04 -6.14
C VAL A 123 -2.47 -9.98 -6.21
N PHE A 124 -3.17 -9.92 -7.34
CA PHE A 124 -4.30 -9.02 -7.52
C PHE A 124 -5.47 -9.49 -6.65
N LYS A 125 -5.95 -8.61 -5.81
CA LYS A 125 -7.20 -8.78 -5.06
C LYS A 125 -8.00 -7.50 -5.18
N ARG A 126 -9.25 -7.60 -5.60
CA ARG A 126 -10.13 -6.44 -5.87
C ARG A 126 -10.32 -5.55 -4.63
N ASP A 127 -10.51 -6.15 -3.46
CA ASP A 127 -10.67 -5.49 -2.16
C ASP A 127 -9.38 -4.86 -1.63
N ARG A 128 -8.22 -5.38 -2.06
CA ARG A 128 -6.89 -4.95 -1.61
C ARG A 128 -6.04 -4.34 -2.72
N PHE A 129 -6.65 -3.99 -3.85
CA PHE A 129 -5.92 -3.40 -4.95
C PHE A 129 -5.23 -2.11 -4.51
N ASP A 130 -3.90 -2.11 -4.64
CA ASP A 130 -3.08 -0.94 -4.36
C ASP A 130 -2.84 -0.16 -5.66
N ARG A 131 -3.40 1.07 -5.73
CA ARG A 131 -3.20 1.95 -6.89
C ARG A 131 -1.73 2.33 -7.15
N TYR A 132 -0.84 2.11 -6.17
CA TYR A 132 0.60 2.36 -6.31
C TYR A 132 1.39 1.12 -6.72
N SER A 133 0.76 -0.05 -6.78
CA SER A 133 1.34 -1.24 -7.42
C SER A 133 1.19 -1.12 -8.92
N ASN A 134 2.30 -1.24 -9.64
CA ASN A 134 2.29 -1.17 -11.10
C ASN A 134 2.19 -2.54 -11.75
N PHE A 135 2.47 -3.62 -11.01
CA PHE A 135 2.48 -4.96 -11.55
C PHE A 135 1.78 -5.93 -10.60
N ALA A 136 0.78 -6.63 -11.12
CA ALA A 136 0.03 -7.64 -10.35
C ALA A 136 -0.22 -8.90 -11.20
N ARG A 137 -0.50 -10.02 -10.54
CA ARG A 137 -0.89 -11.28 -11.18
C ARG A 137 -2.24 -11.77 -10.66
N ILE A 138 -2.99 -12.43 -11.52
CA ILE A 138 -4.17 -13.21 -11.17
C ILE A 138 -3.83 -14.67 -11.45
N GLY A 139 -3.99 -15.53 -10.44
CA GLY A 139 -3.59 -16.93 -10.47
C GLY A 139 -2.25 -17.20 -9.80
N ASP A 140 -1.93 -18.48 -9.68
CA ASP A 140 -0.72 -18.99 -9.01
C ASP A 140 0.25 -19.70 -9.98
N GLY A 141 -0.14 -19.86 -11.24
CA GLY A 141 0.66 -20.43 -12.29
C GLY A 141 1.80 -19.52 -12.79
N SER A 142 2.34 -19.85 -13.94
CA SER A 142 3.42 -19.08 -14.57
C SER A 142 2.90 -17.75 -15.14
N LEU A 143 3.71 -16.70 -15.01
CA LEU A 143 3.47 -15.39 -15.66
C LEU A 143 3.67 -15.43 -17.19
N GLY A 144 4.24 -16.51 -17.72
CA GLY A 144 4.70 -16.55 -19.10
C GLY A 144 5.96 -15.68 -19.37
N GLY A 145 6.50 -15.78 -20.57
CA GLY A 145 7.74 -15.08 -20.94
C GLY A 145 7.57 -13.56 -20.96
N LYS A 146 6.47 -13.05 -21.54
CA LYS A 146 6.20 -11.61 -21.64
C LYS A 146 5.96 -10.98 -20.26
N GLY A 147 5.17 -11.65 -19.41
CA GLY A 147 4.90 -11.17 -18.04
C GLY A 147 6.18 -11.10 -17.21
N ARG A 148 7.04 -12.12 -17.26
CA ARG A 148 8.35 -12.12 -16.59
C ARG A 148 9.28 -11.04 -17.10
N GLY A 149 9.35 -10.85 -18.42
CA GLY A 149 10.15 -9.80 -19.05
C GLY A 149 9.72 -8.40 -18.61
N LEU A 150 8.42 -8.10 -18.61
CA LEU A 150 7.90 -6.82 -18.14
C LEU A 150 8.15 -6.59 -16.65
N ALA A 151 7.97 -7.61 -15.80
CA ALA A 151 8.28 -7.51 -14.37
C ALA A 151 9.77 -7.24 -14.11
N PHE A 152 10.65 -7.87 -14.88
CA PHE A 152 12.09 -7.62 -14.83
C PHE A 152 12.44 -6.18 -15.22
N ILE A 153 11.88 -5.69 -16.34
CA ILE A 153 12.12 -4.31 -16.81
C ILE A 153 11.56 -3.29 -15.79
N ASP A 154 10.37 -3.52 -15.22
CA ASP A 154 9.81 -2.65 -14.16
C ASP A 154 10.76 -2.53 -12.96
N ASN A 155 11.31 -3.66 -12.51
CA ASN A 155 12.29 -3.67 -11.43
C ASN A 155 13.59 -2.95 -11.82
N MET A 156 14.08 -3.16 -13.04
CA MET A 156 15.29 -2.52 -13.55
C MET A 156 15.13 -1.00 -13.63
N VAL A 157 14.06 -0.51 -14.23
CA VAL A 157 13.76 0.94 -14.32
C VAL A 157 13.68 1.57 -12.93
N LYS A 158 13.05 0.92 -11.97
CA LYS A 158 12.92 1.45 -10.60
C LYS A 158 14.23 1.46 -9.80
N ARG A 159 15.20 0.62 -10.17
CA ARG A 159 16.52 0.58 -9.51
C ARG A 159 17.52 1.59 -10.08
N HIS A 160 17.22 2.19 -11.21
CA HIS A 160 18.07 3.09 -11.93
C HIS A 160 17.47 4.51 -11.94
N PRO A 161 17.79 5.35 -10.90
CA PRO A 161 17.27 6.71 -10.78
C PRO A 161 17.61 7.59 -12.00
N GLU A 162 18.70 7.28 -12.70
CA GLU A 162 19.15 7.97 -13.91
C GLU A 162 18.08 7.96 -15.04
N PHE A 163 17.15 7.03 -15.01
CA PHE A 163 16.02 7.02 -15.94
C PHE A 163 14.94 8.08 -15.64
N ASP A 164 14.98 8.71 -14.47
CA ASP A 164 14.08 9.80 -14.08
C ASP A 164 14.69 11.20 -14.34
N GLU A 165 15.92 11.29 -14.86
CA GLU A 165 16.65 12.55 -15.09
C GLU A 165 16.24 13.29 -16.38
N PHE A 166 15.37 12.72 -17.19
CA PHE A 166 14.93 13.34 -18.43
C PHE A 166 13.82 14.36 -18.17
N GLU A 167 14.08 15.65 -18.43
CA GLU A 167 13.14 16.74 -18.14
C GLU A 167 11.75 16.57 -18.81
N ASN A 168 11.71 15.99 -20.01
CA ASN A 168 10.49 15.89 -20.83
C ASN A 168 10.06 14.46 -21.15
N ALA A 169 10.67 13.45 -20.52
CA ALA A 169 10.37 12.06 -20.76
C ALA A 169 10.35 11.26 -19.45
N ARG A 170 9.37 10.38 -19.31
CA ARG A 170 9.30 9.44 -18.21
C ARG A 170 9.38 8.01 -18.73
N ILE A 171 10.37 7.27 -18.27
CA ILE A 171 10.49 5.84 -18.57
C ILE A 171 9.70 5.07 -17.51
N ALA A 172 8.64 4.40 -17.92
CA ALA A 172 7.79 3.63 -17.01
C ALA A 172 7.15 2.44 -17.72
N ILE A 173 6.91 1.39 -16.97
CA ILE A 173 6.03 0.30 -17.40
C ILE A 173 4.59 0.71 -17.08
N PRO A 174 3.63 0.55 -18.03
CA PRO A 174 2.22 0.78 -17.75
C PRO A 174 1.74 -0.15 -16.65
N LYS A 175 0.66 0.24 -15.97
CA LYS A 175 0.00 -0.66 -15.02
C LYS A 175 -0.37 -1.95 -15.72
N THR A 176 0.12 -3.06 -15.20
CA THR A 176 0.00 -4.37 -15.80
C THR A 176 -0.62 -5.36 -14.82
N VAL A 177 -1.65 -6.07 -15.25
CA VAL A 177 -2.17 -7.24 -14.57
C VAL A 177 -1.98 -8.44 -15.51
N VAL A 178 -1.27 -9.46 -15.04
CA VAL A 178 -0.99 -10.67 -15.80
C VAL A 178 -1.91 -11.77 -15.33
N LEU A 179 -2.62 -12.40 -16.27
CA LEU A 179 -3.31 -13.67 -16.03
C LEU A 179 -2.27 -14.78 -16.13
N CYS A 180 -2.12 -15.56 -15.05
CA CYS A 180 -1.20 -16.69 -15.01
C CYS A 180 -1.75 -17.86 -15.84
N THR A 181 -0.86 -18.81 -16.17
CA THR A 181 -1.22 -19.97 -17.04
C THR A 181 -2.34 -20.82 -16.48
N ASP A 182 -2.43 -20.97 -15.16
CA ASP A 182 -3.51 -21.71 -14.49
C ASP A 182 -4.90 -21.09 -14.72
N VAL A 183 -4.99 -19.77 -14.90
CA VAL A 183 -6.24 -19.09 -15.24
C VAL A 183 -6.66 -19.41 -16.68
N PHE A 184 -5.69 -19.50 -17.60
CA PHE A 184 -5.93 -19.92 -18.97
C PHE A 184 -6.38 -21.38 -19.03
N ASP A 185 -5.68 -22.27 -18.31
CA ASP A 185 -6.04 -23.68 -18.25
C ASP A 185 -7.47 -23.88 -17.69
N GLU A 186 -7.80 -23.17 -16.59
CA GLU A 186 -9.15 -23.19 -16.01
C GLU A 186 -10.22 -22.71 -17.03
N PHE A 187 -9.92 -21.63 -17.77
CA PHE A 187 -10.81 -21.13 -18.83
C PHE A 187 -11.06 -22.18 -19.92
N MET A 188 -10.00 -22.83 -20.37
CA MET A 188 -10.06 -23.88 -21.40
C MET A 188 -10.84 -25.10 -20.92
N ASP A 189 -10.56 -25.57 -19.73
CA ASP A 189 -11.16 -26.77 -19.13
C ASP A 189 -12.65 -26.55 -18.80
N THR A 190 -12.98 -25.47 -18.13
CA THR A 190 -14.36 -25.16 -17.70
C THR A 190 -15.32 -25.03 -18.88
N ASN A 191 -14.81 -24.55 -20.00
CA ASN A 191 -15.61 -24.34 -21.22
C ASN A 191 -15.42 -25.46 -22.27
N ASN A 192 -14.66 -26.50 -21.96
CA ASN A 192 -14.32 -27.60 -22.89
C ASN A 192 -13.76 -27.11 -24.24
N LEU A 193 -12.92 -26.08 -24.22
CA LEU A 193 -12.43 -25.41 -25.42
C LEU A 193 -11.31 -26.17 -26.12
N TYR A 194 -10.58 -27.06 -25.44
CA TYR A 194 -9.49 -27.81 -26.06
C TYR A 194 -9.99 -28.67 -27.24
N GLN A 195 -11.19 -29.24 -27.15
CA GLN A 195 -11.73 -30.07 -28.22
C GLN A 195 -11.95 -29.27 -29.51
N ILE A 196 -12.55 -28.07 -29.42
CA ILE A 196 -12.78 -27.23 -30.60
C ILE A 196 -11.51 -26.55 -31.10
N ALA A 197 -10.59 -26.15 -30.19
CA ALA A 197 -9.32 -25.51 -30.52
C ALA A 197 -8.36 -26.43 -31.29
N LEU A 198 -8.46 -27.75 -31.06
CA LEU A 198 -7.61 -28.75 -31.71
C LEU A 198 -8.34 -29.50 -32.84
N SER A 199 -9.54 -29.08 -33.19
CA SER A 199 -10.34 -29.66 -34.32
C SER A 199 -9.94 -29.03 -35.65
N ASP A 200 -10.40 -29.65 -36.75
CA ASP A 200 -10.26 -29.12 -38.13
C ASP A 200 -11.31 -28.04 -38.46
N ALA A 201 -11.97 -27.45 -37.45
CA ALA A 201 -12.93 -26.37 -37.63
C ALA A 201 -12.26 -25.08 -38.15
N ASP A 202 -12.98 -24.28 -38.91
CA ASP A 202 -12.48 -23.00 -39.38
C ASP A 202 -12.29 -21.97 -38.22
N ASP A 203 -11.42 -20.99 -38.43
CA ASP A 203 -11.11 -19.96 -37.44
C ASP A 203 -12.35 -19.19 -36.95
N ALA A 204 -13.33 -18.95 -37.84
CA ALA A 204 -14.57 -18.24 -37.51
C ALA A 204 -15.44 -19.05 -36.54
N THR A 205 -15.48 -20.36 -36.74
CA THR A 205 -16.17 -21.29 -35.82
C THR A 205 -15.45 -21.36 -34.47
N ILE A 206 -14.13 -21.53 -34.45
CA ILE A 206 -13.35 -21.56 -33.23
C ILE A 206 -13.53 -20.26 -32.43
N LEU A 207 -13.38 -19.10 -33.09
CA LEU A 207 -13.58 -17.78 -32.49
C LEU A 207 -14.97 -17.64 -31.82
N LYS A 208 -16.03 -18.14 -32.47
CA LYS A 208 -17.39 -18.10 -31.91
C LYS A 208 -17.55 -18.86 -30.61
N TYR A 209 -16.86 -19.98 -30.43
CA TYR A 209 -16.85 -20.74 -29.17
C TYR A 209 -16.09 -19.97 -28.08
N PHE A 210 -14.93 -19.43 -28.39
CA PHE A 210 -14.12 -18.66 -27.44
C PHE A 210 -14.84 -17.39 -26.96
N LEU A 211 -15.53 -16.67 -27.86
CA LEU A 211 -16.29 -15.46 -27.50
C LEU A 211 -17.51 -15.72 -26.63
N LYS A 212 -18.06 -16.94 -26.66
CA LYS A 212 -19.19 -17.36 -25.80
C LYS A 212 -18.75 -17.94 -24.46
N ALA A 213 -17.50 -18.29 -24.34
CA ALA A 213 -16.96 -18.91 -23.14
C ALA A 213 -16.97 -17.94 -21.94
N LYS A 214 -17.24 -18.48 -20.76
CA LYS A 214 -17.23 -17.72 -19.50
C LYS A 214 -15.85 -17.64 -18.92
N LEU A 215 -15.45 -16.45 -18.52
CA LEU A 215 -14.22 -16.27 -17.76
C LEU A 215 -14.35 -16.88 -16.35
N PRO A 216 -13.25 -17.44 -15.79
CA PRO A 216 -13.23 -17.89 -14.40
C PRO A 216 -13.56 -16.77 -13.42
N ASP A 217 -14.34 -17.08 -12.40
CA ASP A 217 -14.66 -16.15 -11.30
C ASP A 217 -13.49 -16.10 -10.32
N ARG A 218 -12.66 -15.01 -10.38
CA ARG A 218 -11.52 -14.81 -9.49
C ARG A 218 -11.39 -13.37 -8.96
#